data_4821a28c1be70856f01c5c382f5dd39b
#
_entry.id   4821a28c1be70856f01c5c382f5dd39b
#
_cell.length_a   1.000
_cell.length_b   1.000
_cell.length_c   1.000
_cell.angle_alpha   90.00
_cell.angle_beta   90.00
_cell.angle_gamma   90.00
#
_symmetry.space_group_name_H-M   'P 1'
#
loop_
_entity.id
_entity.type
_entity.pdbx_description
1 polymer ?
#
loop_
_entity_poly.entity_id
_entity_poly.type
_entity_poly.pdbx_seq_one_letter_code
_entity_poly.pdbx_strand_id
1 'polypeptide(L)'
;MLVRCAFQLCVAASFTAATNLFVSDYSGNISTLELTEHGGHYSLTKTSANAGCAPNPSWLTLDTNHNTLYCLDEGLEVTNGSLTSFTINSSGHLHKIHREQTISGPVSGVIYGNPAEKRSIALAHYSGSALSTWNLDANHTAAFDFQQDIFFNLTKPGPNAERQDAPHEHEAVLDPTGNFIVVPDLGADLIRIFSIDAGSGDLVAEKPFAVLPGSGPRHVVFYQPYGVVGAQATTFMFLVSELANTVTSFRVSYPKAGGMGFKQVFETSTYGDLVVPEGNAAAEIAVTPDNRFLIISNRNNTSFHIPSPSSIPHNHTTSIPSDSLSTFSLQKDGTLKHIQLWPSGGMFPRHFSLNKFGDLLAVGMQYDRSVVVFERDVALGTVGKPVARWVGGGNVTCVVWEE
;
A
#
# COMPACT_ATOMS: atom_id res chain seq x y z
N MET A 1 47.45 -11.32 -51.95
CA MET A 1 46.89 -10.25 -51.16
C MET A 1 45.78 -10.86 -50.30
N LEU A 2 46.11 -11.28 -49.08
CA LEU A 2 45.15 -11.94 -48.17
C LEU A 2 44.56 -10.88 -47.25
N VAL A 3 43.26 -10.65 -47.36
CA VAL A 3 42.49 -9.77 -46.47
C VAL A 3 42.12 -10.61 -45.22
N ARG A 4 42.67 -10.26 -44.05
CA ARG A 4 42.27 -10.81 -42.76
C ARG A 4 41.06 -10.01 -42.29
N CYS A 5 39.87 -10.64 -42.27
CA CYS A 5 38.71 -10.13 -41.51
C CYS A 5 38.93 -10.40 -40.03
N ALA A 6 39.09 -9.33 -39.23
CA ALA A 6 39.03 -9.41 -37.79
C ALA A 6 37.56 -9.41 -37.33
N PHE A 7 37.11 -10.53 -36.79
CA PHE A 7 35.84 -10.60 -36.07
C PHE A 7 36.02 -9.92 -34.70
N GLN A 8 35.41 -8.77 -34.52
CA GLN A 8 35.29 -8.12 -33.22
C GLN A 8 34.14 -8.81 -32.44
N LEU A 9 34.51 -9.60 -31.43
CA LEU A 9 33.53 -10.13 -30.46
C LEU A 9 33.03 -8.95 -29.64
N CYS A 10 31.81 -8.48 -29.88
CA CYS A 10 31.10 -7.63 -28.93
C CYS A 10 30.66 -8.52 -27.73
N VAL A 11 31.40 -8.45 -26.64
CA VAL A 11 30.93 -8.94 -25.34
C VAL A 11 29.84 -7.98 -24.90
N ALA A 12 28.58 -8.38 -25.04
CA ALA A 12 27.46 -7.70 -24.42
C ALA A 12 27.64 -7.86 -22.91
N ALA A 13 28.00 -6.78 -22.22
CA ALA A 13 27.94 -6.75 -20.77
C ALA A 13 26.47 -6.90 -20.38
N SER A 14 26.12 -8.05 -19.80
CA SER A 14 24.81 -8.25 -19.20
C SER A 14 24.74 -7.35 -17.97
N PHE A 15 24.05 -6.23 -18.08
CA PHE A 15 23.74 -5.41 -16.91
C PHE A 15 22.73 -6.19 -16.08
N THR A 16 23.12 -6.60 -14.89
CA THR A 16 22.20 -7.10 -13.87
C THR A 16 21.45 -5.89 -13.33
N ALA A 17 20.16 -5.78 -13.59
CA ALA A 17 19.31 -4.81 -12.90
C ALA A 17 19.06 -5.36 -11.51
N ALA A 18 19.35 -4.57 -10.48
CA ALA A 18 19.05 -4.89 -9.10
C ALA A 18 18.17 -3.79 -8.52
N THR A 19 17.11 -4.17 -7.83
CA THR A 19 16.19 -3.25 -7.15
C THR A 19 15.90 -3.78 -5.76
N ASN A 20 15.94 -2.91 -4.76
CA ASN A 20 15.62 -3.29 -3.39
C ASN A 20 14.12 -3.16 -3.10
N LEU A 21 13.66 -3.99 -2.17
CA LEU A 21 12.36 -3.89 -1.53
C LEU A 21 12.57 -3.84 -0.02
N PHE A 22 11.83 -2.97 0.66
CA PHE A 22 11.74 -2.98 2.11
C PHE A 22 10.48 -3.72 2.54
N VAL A 23 10.63 -4.65 3.47
CA VAL A 23 9.56 -5.53 3.94
C VAL A 23 9.51 -5.50 5.45
N SER A 24 8.39 -5.05 6.01
CA SER A 24 8.14 -5.14 7.45
C SER A 24 7.34 -6.38 7.81
N ASP A 25 7.58 -6.90 9.00
CA ASP A 25 6.86 -8.05 9.55
C ASP A 25 6.74 -7.99 11.08
N TYR A 26 5.76 -8.70 11.65
CA TYR A 26 5.49 -8.74 13.08
C TYR A 26 6.52 -9.56 13.91
N SER A 27 7.67 -9.92 13.34
CA SER A 27 8.81 -10.34 14.16
C SER A 27 9.70 -9.18 14.61
N GLY A 28 9.30 -7.94 14.31
CA GLY A 28 10.02 -6.72 14.67
C GLY A 28 11.08 -6.29 13.65
N ASN A 29 11.08 -6.89 12.47
CA ASN A 29 12.11 -6.60 11.46
C ASN A 29 11.57 -5.78 10.28
N ILE A 30 12.47 -4.95 9.75
CA ILE A 30 12.40 -4.48 8.35
C ILE A 30 13.53 -5.21 7.62
N SER A 31 13.16 -6.06 6.66
CA SER A 31 14.12 -6.76 5.80
C SER A 31 14.33 -5.97 4.52
N THR A 32 15.59 -5.80 4.09
CA THR A 32 15.92 -5.37 2.73
C THR A 32 16.05 -6.61 1.86
N LEU A 33 15.25 -6.71 0.82
CA LEU A 33 15.32 -7.77 -0.18
C LEU A 33 15.85 -7.17 -1.48
N GLU A 34 16.83 -7.80 -2.09
CA GLU A 34 17.33 -7.44 -3.41
C GLU A 34 16.71 -8.36 -4.45
N LEU A 35 15.98 -7.78 -5.41
CA LEU A 35 15.52 -8.46 -6.60
C LEU A 35 16.56 -8.25 -7.71
N THR A 36 17.13 -9.34 -8.21
CA THR A 36 18.04 -9.35 -9.35
C THR A 36 17.42 -10.06 -10.53
N GLU A 37 17.67 -9.57 -11.75
CA GLU A 37 17.27 -10.21 -13.00
C GLU A 37 18.52 -10.56 -13.81
N HIS A 38 18.63 -11.81 -14.26
CA HIS A 38 19.69 -12.28 -15.11
C HIS A 38 19.15 -13.25 -16.15
N GLY A 39 19.19 -12.85 -17.42
CA GLY A 39 18.76 -13.69 -18.55
C GLY A 39 17.30 -14.15 -18.48
N GLY A 40 16.40 -13.32 -17.97
CA GLY A 40 14.97 -13.63 -17.80
C GLY A 40 14.66 -14.43 -16.54
N HIS A 41 15.64 -14.64 -15.66
CA HIS A 41 15.48 -15.29 -14.36
C HIS A 41 15.61 -14.30 -13.23
N TYR A 42 14.61 -14.27 -12.36
CA TYR A 42 14.58 -13.40 -11.18
C TYR A 42 15.02 -14.18 -9.93
N SER A 43 15.74 -13.48 -9.05
CA SER A 43 16.10 -13.97 -7.71
C SER A 43 15.80 -12.90 -6.67
N LEU A 44 15.13 -13.27 -5.57
CA LEU A 44 14.81 -12.38 -4.47
C LEU A 44 15.56 -12.85 -3.21
N THR A 45 16.54 -12.08 -2.77
CA THR A 45 17.42 -12.46 -1.66
C THR A 45 17.43 -11.39 -0.58
N LYS A 46 17.44 -11.81 0.69
CA LYS A 46 17.58 -10.87 1.81
C LYS A 46 19.03 -10.45 1.95
N THR A 47 19.31 -9.16 1.82
CA THR A 47 20.63 -8.55 1.97
C THR A 47 20.88 -8.02 3.37
N SER A 48 19.82 -7.52 4.04
CA SER A 48 19.92 -7.04 5.42
C SER A 48 18.61 -7.16 6.18
N ALA A 49 18.66 -6.93 7.49
CA ALA A 49 17.49 -6.74 8.34
C ALA A 49 17.80 -5.72 9.43
N ASN A 50 16.80 -4.95 9.85
CA ASN A 50 16.90 -3.96 10.91
C ASN A 50 15.71 -4.09 11.87
N ALA A 51 15.99 -4.27 13.16
CA ALA A 51 14.99 -4.40 14.22
C ALA A 51 14.68 -3.07 14.94
N GLY A 52 15.09 -1.94 14.36
CA GLY A 52 14.97 -0.63 15.01
C GLY A 52 13.57 -0.03 14.99
N CYS A 53 12.60 -0.61 14.27
CA CYS A 53 11.24 -0.12 14.21
C CYS A 53 10.41 -0.44 15.45
N ALA A 54 10.75 -1.45 16.23
CA ALA A 54 10.03 -2.02 17.37
C ALA A 54 9.18 -3.26 17.02
N PRO A 55 8.49 -3.89 18.02
CA PRO A 55 8.05 -5.29 17.88
C PRO A 55 7.04 -5.58 16.78
N ASN A 56 6.17 -4.60 16.47
CA ASN A 56 5.04 -4.85 15.55
C ASN A 56 5.00 -3.87 14.36
N PRO A 57 6.04 -3.86 13.49
CA PRO A 57 6.04 -3.01 12.30
C PRO A 57 4.81 -3.28 11.43
N SER A 58 4.01 -2.25 11.19
CA SER A 58 2.72 -2.35 10.48
C SER A 58 2.75 -1.74 9.09
N TRP A 59 3.52 -0.65 8.93
CA TRP A 59 3.53 0.16 7.73
C TRP A 59 4.90 0.77 7.46
N LEU A 60 5.20 0.98 6.18
CA LEU A 60 6.41 1.64 5.70
C LEU A 60 6.01 2.78 4.76
N THR A 61 6.56 3.99 4.99
CA THR A 61 6.43 5.13 4.09
C THR A 61 7.82 5.52 3.60
N LEU A 62 8.05 5.41 2.29
CA LEU A 62 9.33 5.74 1.67
C LEU A 62 9.32 7.17 1.14
N ASP A 63 10.30 7.95 1.55
CA ASP A 63 10.63 9.27 1.01
C ASP A 63 11.85 9.13 0.09
N THR A 64 11.60 8.82 -1.18
CA THR A 64 12.66 8.59 -2.18
C THR A 64 13.51 9.83 -2.42
N ASN A 65 12.92 11.03 -2.32
CA ASN A 65 13.65 12.28 -2.54
C ASN A 65 14.72 12.55 -1.47
N HIS A 66 14.57 11.97 -0.28
CA HIS A 66 15.46 12.21 0.86
C HIS A 66 16.11 10.92 1.38
N ASN A 67 16.00 9.81 0.66
CA ASN A 67 16.52 8.49 1.05
C ASN A 67 16.15 8.13 2.50
N THR A 68 14.90 8.38 2.87
CA THR A 68 14.38 8.16 4.22
C THR A 68 13.24 7.16 4.19
N LEU A 69 13.27 6.20 5.11
CA LEU A 69 12.16 5.27 5.35
C LEU A 69 11.56 5.55 6.73
N TYR A 70 10.27 5.76 6.79
CA TYR A 70 9.49 5.85 8.01
C TYR A 70 8.80 4.51 8.27
N CYS A 71 8.90 4.01 9.50
CA CYS A 71 8.26 2.77 9.93
C CYS A 71 7.31 3.04 11.10
N LEU A 72 6.11 2.50 11.01
CA LEU A 72 5.11 2.51 12.07
C LEU A 72 5.11 1.18 12.80
N ASP A 73 5.05 1.24 14.12
CA ASP A 73 4.87 0.09 15.01
C ASP A 73 3.52 0.18 15.69
N GLU A 74 2.67 -0.82 15.49
CA GLU A 74 1.30 -0.85 16.06
C GLU A 74 1.26 -0.87 17.58
N GLY A 75 2.30 -1.43 18.23
CA GLY A 75 2.33 -1.57 19.68
C GLY A 75 1.31 -2.56 20.21
N LEU A 76 1.12 -3.71 19.54
CA LEU A 76 0.08 -4.70 19.86
C LEU A 76 0.16 -5.26 21.30
N GLU A 77 1.36 -5.29 21.87
CA GLU A 77 1.62 -5.82 23.22
C GLU A 77 1.88 -4.72 24.25
N VAL A 78 1.79 -3.44 23.84
CA VAL A 78 2.05 -2.27 24.70
C VAL A 78 0.98 -1.20 24.49
N THR A 79 0.95 -0.20 25.37
CA THR A 79 -0.11 0.83 25.35
C THR A 79 -0.01 1.76 24.12
N ASN A 80 1.18 2.02 23.63
CA ASN A 80 1.45 3.02 22.59
C ASN A 80 2.14 2.39 21.38
N GLY A 81 1.86 2.93 20.20
CA GLY A 81 2.64 2.66 19.01
C GLY A 81 3.91 3.50 18.94
N SER A 82 4.59 3.48 17.80
CA SER A 82 5.72 4.38 17.55
C SER A 82 5.91 4.69 16.07
N LEU A 83 6.52 5.86 15.81
CA LEU A 83 7.05 6.26 14.52
C LEU A 83 8.58 6.23 14.61
N THR A 84 9.22 5.57 13.65
CA THR A 84 10.69 5.48 13.56
C THR A 84 11.15 5.87 12.17
N SER A 85 12.21 6.68 12.07
CA SER A 85 12.83 7.03 10.79
C SER A 85 14.19 6.37 10.62
N PHE A 86 14.51 6.06 9.36
CA PHE A 86 15.78 5.48 8.94
C PHE A 86 16.31 6.21 7.72
N THR A 87 17.61 6.45 7.66
CA THR A 87 18.27 6.77 6.39
C THR A 87 18.63 5.48 5.65
N ILE A 88 18.57 5.55 4.32
CA ILE A 88 18.87 4.44 3.42
C ILE A 88 20.23 4.73 2.78
N ASN A 89 21.20 3.81 2.89
CA ASN A 89 22.47 3.94 2.18
C ASN A 89 22.38 3.36 0.75
N SER A 90 23.44 3.54 -0.03
CA SER A 90 23.51 3.09 -1.44
C SER A 90 23.38 1.56 -1.63
N SER A 91 23.42 0.78 -0.57
CA SER A 91 23.23 -0.68 -0.59
C SER A 91 21.87 -1.09 -0.02
N GLY A 92 20.94 -0.14 0.19
CA GLY A 92 19.62 -0.40 0.77
C GLY A 92 19.64 -0.71 2.27
N HIS A 93 20.79 -0.54 2.97
CA HIS A 93 20.83 -0.77 4.40
C HIS A 93 20.24 0.40 5.17
N LEU A 94 19.43 0.08 6.18
CA LEU A 94 18.73 1.05 7.02
C LEU A 94 19.58 1.41 8.24
N HIS A 95 19.70 2.72 8.48
CA HIS A 95 20.31 3.25 9.71
C HIS A 95 19.27 4.07 10.45
N LYS A 96 18.89 3.63 11.67
CA LYS A 96 17.89 4.30 12.51
C LYS A 96 18.40 5.67 12.95
N ILE A 97 17.56 6.70 12.75
CA ILE A 97 17.87 8.09 13.11
C ILE A 97 17.09 8.49 14.35
N HIS A 98 15.74 8.39 14.29
CA HIS A 98 14.87 8.91 15.33
C HIS A 98 13.70 7.97 15.60
N ARG A 99 13.15 8.02 16.82
CA ARG A 99 11.96 7.28 17.21
C ARG A 99 11.22 8.01 18.31
N GLU A 100 9.90 8.17 18.13
CA GLU A 100 8.97 8.70 19.11
C GLU A 100 7.79 7.76 19.33
N GLN A 101 7.21 7.82 20.52
CA GLN A 101 5.96 7.12 20.82
C GLN A 101 4.79 7.87 20.18
N THR A 102 3.85 7.10 19.64
CA THR A 102 2.59 7.61 19.09
C THR A 102 1.40 7.08 19.88
N ILE A 103 0.20 7.49 19.51
CA ILE A 103 -1.04 6.82 19.89
C ILE A 103 -0.97 5.34 19.47
N SER A 104 -1.71 4.45 20.13
CA SER A 104 -1.78 3.03 19.81
C SER A 104 -2.26 2.77 18.38
N GLY A 105 -1.73 1.71 17.77
CA GLY A 105 -2.21 1.15 16.50
C GLY A 105 -2.05 1.99 15.27
N PRO A 106 -0.91 2.70 15.02
CA PRO A 106 -0.67 3.32 13.73
C PRO A 106 -0.51 2.24 12.66
N VAL A 107 -1.32 2.31 11.59
CA VAL A 107 -1.38 1.28 10.53
C VAL A 107 -1.15 1.84 9.12
N SER A 108 -1.11 3.15 8.96
CA SER A 108 -0.80 3.83 7.70
C SER A 108 -0.23 5.22 7.96
N GLY A 109 0.66 5.67 7.06
CA GLY A 109 1.23 7.00 7.13
C GLY A 109 1.46 7.60 5.74
N VAL A 110 1.16 8.90 5.58
CA VAL A 110 1.38 9.65 4.35
C VAL A 110 2.13 10.94 4.60
N ILE A 111 3.14 11.20 3.77
CA ILE A 111 3.87 12.48 3.78
C ILE A 111 3.06 13.51 3.02
N TYR A 112 2.93 14.72 3.58
CA TYR A 112 2.20 15.81 2.97
C TYR A 112 2.90 17.16 3.20
N GLY A 113 2.38 18.23 2.59
CA GLY A 113 2.89 19.60 2.68
C GLY A 113 3.79 19.98 1.51
N ASN A 114 4.32 21.21 1.58
CA ASN A 114 5.18 21.75 0.52
C ASN A 114 6.65 21.32 0.73
N PRO A 115 7.25 20.59 -0.21
CA PRO A 115 8.66 20.16 -0.09
C PRO A 115 9.66 21.30 0.12
N ALA A 116 9.34 22.51 -0.35
CA ALA A 116 10.24 23.68 -0.24
C ALA A 116 10.06 24.47 1.08
N GLU A 117 9.01 24.19 1.84
CA GLU A 117 8.67 25.00 3.03
C GLU A 117 8.53 24.10 4.27
N LYS A 118 7.45 23.37 4.35
CA LYS A 118 7.11 22.53 5.50
C LYS A 118 6.51 21.22 5.05
N ARG A 119 7.06 20.14 5.57
CA ARG A 119 6.57 18.77 5.34
C ARG A 119 6.16 18.14 6.65
N SER A 120 5.14 17.33 6.60
CA SER A 120 4.66 16.56 7.73
C SER A 120 4.32 15.14 7.30
N ILE A 121 4.18 14.23 8.25
CA ILE A 121 3.61 12.89 8.05
C ILE A 121 2.35 12.76 8.90
N ALA A 122 1.25 12.32 8.30
CA ALA A 122 0.00 11.99 8.97
C ALA A 122 -0.11 10.47 9.17
N LEU A 123 -0.50 10.03 10.37
CA LEU A 123 -0.61 8.64 10.77
C LEU A 123 -2.05 8.31 11.16
N ALA A 124 -2.63 7.27 10.52
CA ALA A 124 -3.93 6.72 10.88
C ALA A 124 -3.76 5.64 11.96
N HIS A 125 -4.53 5.76 13.07
CA HIS A 125 -4.44 4.90 14.24
C HIS A 125 -5.68 4.03 14.39
N TYR A 126 -5.55 2.76 13.99
CA TYR A 126 -6.66 1.80 14.03
C TYR A 126 -7.16 1.53 15.46
N SER A 127 -6.27 1.13 16.35
CA SER A 127 -6.63 0.82 17.75
C SER A 127 -6.79 2.07 18.61
N GLY A 128 -6.17 3.17 18.22
CA GLY A 128 -6.19 4.43 18.96
C GLY A 128 -7.36 5.35 18.65
N SER A 129 -8.18 5.02 17.63
CA SER A 129 -9.29 5.85 17.16
C SER A 129 -8.87 7.30 16.92
N ALA A 130 -7.79 7.50 16.15
CA ALA A 130 -7.17 8.81 16.02
C ALA A 130 -6.44 9.01 14.68
N LEU A 131 -6.14 10.28 14.40
CA LEU A 131 -5.18 10.72 13.42
C LEU A 131 -4.12 11.56 14.14
N SER A 132 -2.83 11.32 13.91
CA SER A 132 -1.75 12.18 14.42
C SER A 132 -0.89 12.73 13.30
N THR A 133 -0.26 13.88 13.52
CA THR A 133 0.67 14.48 12.56
C THR A 133 1.99 14.83 13.21
N TRP A 134 3.05 14.76 12.41
CA TRP A 134 4.42 14.98 12.84
C TRP A 134 5.14 15.84 11.81
N ASN A 135 5.80 16.92 12.25
CA ASN A 135 6.63 17.76 11.38
C ASN A 135 7.91 17.02 11.02
N LEU A 136 8.24 16.97 9.74
CA LEU A 136 9.50 16.44 9.26
C LEU A 136 10.56 17.53 9.22
N ASP A 137 11.80 17.21 9.64
CA ASP A 137 12.87 18.20 9.69
C ASP A 137 13.16 18.81 8.31
N ALA A 138 13.18 20.14 8.26
CA ALA A 138 13.45 20.90 7.04
C ALA A 138 14.88 20.70 6.48
N ASN A 139 15.82 20.27 7.31
CA ASN A 139 17.19 19.94 6.88
C ASN A 139 17.35 18.51 6.38
N HIS A 140 16.23 17.78 6.29
CA HIS A 140 16.18 16.40 5.79
C HIS A 140 17.10 15.42 6.57
N THR A 141 17.25 15.65 7.88
CA THR A 141 18.04 14.77 8.76
C THR A 141 17.32 13.50 9.17
N ALA A 142 16.11 13.26 8.63
CA ALA A 142 15.17 12.21 9.03
C ALA A 142 14.64 12.33 10.48
N ALA A 143 14.92 13.43 11.19
CA ALA A 143 14.27 13.76 12.45
C ALA A 143 12.84 14.26 12.22
N PHE A 144 12.02 14.20 13.25
CA PHE A 144 10.64 14.68 13.24
C PHE A 144 10.19 15.06 14.65
N ASP A 145 9.20 15.96 14.73
CA ASP A 145 8.61 16.45 15.98
C ASP A 145 7.10 16.28 15.96
N PHE A 146 6.51 16.01 17.13
CA PHE A 146 5.06 15.95 17.29
C PHE A 146 4.40 17.27 16.88
N GLN A 147 3.27 17.19 16.16
CA GLN A 147 2.52 18.36 15.73
C GLN A 147 1.10 18.35 16.30
N GLN A 148 0.30 17.29 16.05
CA GLN A 148 -1.13 17.29 16.38
C GLN A 148 -1.67 15.89 16.61
N ASP A 149 -2.61 15.74 17.54
CA ASP A 149 -3.46 14.57 17.72
C ASP A 149 -4.94 14.95 17.53
N ILE A 150 -5.69 14.14 16.81
CA ILE A 150 -7.14 14.27 16.56
C ILE A 150 -7.80 12.96 16.92
N PHE A 151 -8.61 12.95 18.00
CA PHE A 151 -9.29 11.76 18.49
C PHE A 151 -10.74 11.70 18.01
N PHE A 152 -11.25 10.48 17.83
CA PHE A 152 -12.61 10.22 17.38
C PHE A 152 -13.33 9.30 18.35
N ASN A 153 -14.65 9.37 18.33
CA ASN A 153 -15.51 8.56 19.18
C ASN A 153 -16.77 8.12 18.43
N LEU A 154 -17.26 6.93 18.75
CA LEU A 154 -18.60 6.47 18.38
C LEU A 154 -19.55 6.62 19.57
N THR A 155 -20.82 6.94 19.30
CA THR A 155 -21.88 6.93 20.32
C THR A 155 -22.45 5.52 20.54
N LYS A 156 -22.28 4.62 19.58
CA LYS A 156 -22.66 3.21 19.59
C LYS A 156 -21.87 2.45 18.53
N PRO A 157 -21.66 1.14 18.69
CA PRO A 157 -21.05 0.30 17.67
C PRO A 157 -21.81 0.34 16.35
N GLY A 158 -21.08 0.09 15.24
CA GLY A 158 -21.63 -0.10 13.92
C GLY A 158 -22.34 -1.46 13.76
N PRO A 159 -22.84 -1.78 12.54
CA PRO A 159 -23.55 -3.04 12.27
C PRO A 159 -22.74 -4.31 12.54
N ASN A 160 -21.44 -4.29 12.34
CA ASN A 160 -20.52 -5.36 12.71
C ASN A 160 -19.84 -5.00 14.04
N ALA A 161 -20.49 -5.33 15.15
CA ALA A 161 -20.07 -4.89 16.49
C ALA A 161 -18.68 -5.38 16.91
N GLU A 162 -18.14 -6.45 16.31
CA GLU A 162 -16.79 -6.95 16.60
C GLU A 162 -15.68 -6.14 15.91
N ARG A 163 -16.02 -5.54 14.76
CA ARG A 163 -15.07 -4.81 13.92
C ARG A 163 -15.35 -3.31 13.87
N GLN A 164 -16.50 -2.88 14.44
CA GLN A 164 -16.98 -1.51 14.46
C GLN A 164 -17.41 -1.10 15.87
N ASP A 165 -16.68 -1.57 16.87
CA ASP A 165 -16.86 -1.24 18.29
C ASP A 165 -16.39 0.19 18.63
N ALA A 166 -15.43 0.71 17.87
CA ALA A 166 -14.85 2.05 17.96
C ALA A 166 -14.57 2.61 16.57
N PRO A 167 -14.18 3.89 16.40
CA PRO A 167 -13.55 4.37 15.17
C PRO A 167 -12.25 3.63 14.94
N HIS A 168 -11.99 3.27 13.66
CA HIS A 168 -10.81 2.55 13.24
C HIS A 168 -10.25 3.17 11.96
N GLU A 169 -9.51 4.26 12.10
CA GLU A 169 -8.83 4.94 11.01
C GLU A 169 -7.79 3.99 10.42
N HIS A 170 -7.99 3.60 9.15
CA HIS A 170 -7.19 2.53 8.55
C HIS A 170 -6.13 3.01 7.57
N GLU A 171 -6.34 4.16 6.95
CA GLU A 171 -5.39 4.75 6.02
C GLU A 171 -5.42 6.29 6.08
N ALA A 172 -4.32 6.94 5.75
CA ALA A 172 -4.24 8.36 5.49
C ALA A 172 -3.70 8.58 4.07
N VAL A 173 -4.43 9.32 3.24
CA VAL A 173 -4.08 9.55 1.83
C VAL A 173 -4.17 11.01 1.47
N LEU A 174 -3.12 11.53 0.85
CA LEU A 174 -3.08 12.89 0.30
C LEU A 174 -3.89 12.93 -1.01
N ASP A 175 -4.79 13.90 -1.15
CA ASP A 175 -5.53 14.09 -2.38
C ASP A 175 -4.65 14.62 -3.53
N PRO A 176 -5.04 14.49 -4.81
CA PRO A 176 -4.21 14.91 -5.93
C PRO A 176 -3.97 16.42 -6.03
N THR A 177 -4.70 17.25 -5.28
CA THR A 177 -4.47 18.70 -5.21
C THR A 177 -3.41 19.08 -4.19
N GLY A 178 -3.06 18.15 -3.27
CA GLY A 178 -2.17 18.38 -2.15
C GLY A 178 -2.77 19.23 -1.04
N ASN A 179 -4.08 19.47 -1.05
CA ASN A 179 -4.75 20.35 -0.08
C ASN A 179 -5.57 19.60 0.98
N PHE A 180 -5.80 18.29 0.80
CA PHE A 180 -6.63 17.49 1.69
C PHE A 180 -5.98 16.15 2.03
N ILE A 181 -6.20 15.71 3.27
CA ILE A 181 -5.98 14.32 3.70
C ILE A 181 -7.35 13.65 3.82
N VAL A 182 -7.45 12.45 3.25
CA VAL A 182 -8.64 11.59 3.32
C VAL A 182 -8.29 10.37 4.15
N VAL A 183 -9.17 10.03 5.11
CA VAL A 183 -8.96 8.93 6.06
C VAL A 183 -10.21 8.05 6.09
N PRO A 184 -10.20 6.85 5.50
CA PRO A 184 -11.26 5.88 5.68
C PRO A 184 -11.25 5.34 7.11
N ASP A 185 -12.42 5.37 7.75
CA ASP A 185 -12.67 4.88 9.09
C ASP A 185 -13.57 3.64 9.03
N LEU A 186 -12.95 2.47 9.19
CA LEU A 186 -13.61 1.17 9.12
C LEU A 186 -14.69 1.01 10.18
N GLY A 187 -14.43 1.52 11.38
CA GLY A 187 -15.32 1.37 12.51
C GLY A 187 -16.56 2.27 12.45
N ALA A 188 -16.41 3.47 11.90
CA ALA A 188 -17.50 4.46 11.86
C ALA A 188 -18.28 4.46 10.53
N ASP A 189 -17.88 3.70 9.51
CA ASP A 189 -18.42 3.78 8.15
C ASP A 189 -18.35 5.21 7.57
N LEU A 190 -17.19 5.87 7.77
CA LEU A 190 -16.96 7.23 7.34
C LEU A 190 -15.71 7.33 6.45
N ILE A 191 -15.72 8.31 5.56
CA ILE A 191 -14.52 8.89 4.97
C ILE A 191 -14.32 10.23 5.68
N ARG A 192 -13.31 10.33 6.55
CA ARG A 192 -12.94 11.57 7.21
C ARG A 192 -12.12 12.43 6.26
N ILE A 193 -12.31 13.73 6.34
CA ILE A 193 -11.71 14.71 5.42
C ILE A 193 -11.05 15.78 6.27
N PHE A 194 -9.84 16.13 5.93
CA PHE A 194 -9.09 17.22 6.57
C PHE A 194 -8.52 18.13 5.51
N SER A 195 -8.74 19.44 5.62
CA SER A 195 -8.00 20.43 4.86
C SER A 195 -6.64 20.68 5.53
N ILE A 196 -5.63 20.96 4.73
CA ILE A 196 -4.28 21.27 5.19
C ILE A 196 -4.15 22.78 5.29
N ASP A 197 -3.86 23.33 6.48
CA ASP A 197 -3.55 24.73 6.63
C ASP A 197 -2.19 25.04 5.97
N ALA A 198 -2.19 25.94 4.99
CA ALA A 198 -1.01 26.23 4.19
C ALA A 198 0.14 26.88 4.99
N GLY A 199 -0.16 27.53 6.12
CA GLY A 199 0.85 28.21 6.94
C GLY A 199 1.45 27.30 8.01
N SER A 200 0.59 26.60 8.77
CA SER A 200 1.02 25.74 9.88
C SER A 200 1.25 24.28 9.47
N GLY A 201 0.63 23.81 8.38
CA GLY A 201 0.58 22.40 8.01
C GLY A 201 -0.36 21.58 8.89
N ASP A 202 -1.13 22.22 9.78
CA ASP A 202 -2.11 21.54 10.64
C ASP A 202 -3.27 20.99 9.81
N LEU A 203 -3.84 19.91 10.27
CA LEU A 203 -5.03 19.32 9.69
C LEU A 203 -6.28 19.89 10.36
N VAL A 204 -7.15 20.48 9.54
CA VAL A 204 -8.43 21.04 9.99
C VAL A 204 -9.54 20.09 9.55
N ALA A 205 -10.29 19.55 10.53
CA ALA A 205 -11.36 18.61 10.26
C ALA A 205 -12.50 19.25 9.45
N GLU A 206 -12.87 18.62 8.36
CA GLU A 206 -14.01 18.96 7.53
C GLU A 206 -15.20 18.03 7.83
N LYS A 207 -16.35 18.30 7.22
CA LYS A 207 -17.50 17.39 7.35
C LYS A 207 -17.18 16.03 6.73
N PRO A 208 -17.23 14.92 7.49
CA PRO A 208 -16.96 13.60 6.96
C PRO A 208 -18.08 13.16 6.00
N PHE A 209 -17.74 12.26 5.09
CA PHE A 209 -18.68 11.62 4.17
C PHE A 209 -19.04 10.23 4.70
N ALA A 210 -20.35 9.97 4.88
CA ALA A 210 -20.83 8.66 5.31
C ALA A 210 -20.95 7.71 4.12
N VAL A 211 -20.48 6.48 4.31
CA VAL A 211 -20.67 5.38 3.36
C VAL A 211 -21.76 4.42 3.85
N LEU A 212 -21.98 3.32 3.13
CA LEU A 212 -23.01 2.36 3.51
C LEU A 212 -22.68 1.72 4.89
N PRO A 213 -23.62 1.74 5.84
CA PRO A 213 -23.41 1.13 7.16
C PRO A 213 -23.03 -0.35 7.09
N GLY A 214 -21.99 -0.74 7.82
CA GLY A 214 -21.44 -2.10 7.83
C GLY A 214 -20.46 -2.38 6.69
N SER A 215 -20.13 -1.38 5.85
CA SER A 215 -19.20 -1.57 4.74
C SER A 215 -17.73 -1.70 5.18
N GLY A 216 -17.34 -1.02 6.24
CA GLY A 216 -15.98 -1.01 6.75
C GLY A 216 -14.97 -0.43 5.76
N PRO A 217 -14.97 0.90 5.53
CA PRO A 217 -13.99 1.59 4.69
C PRO A 217 -12.56 1.27 5.14
N ARG A 218 -11.70 0.86 4.20
CA ARG A 218 -10.35 0.45 4.59
C ARG A 218 -9.26 1.30 3.93
N HIS A 219 -9.14 1.23 2.61
CA HIS A 219 -8.15 1.96 1.83
C HIS A 219 -8.79 2.68 0.64
N VAL A 220 -8.17 3.78 0.23
CA VAL A 220 -8.62 4.59 -0.91
C VAL A 220 -7.46 4.89 -1.85
N VAL A 221 -7.77 5.06 -3.14
CA VAL A 221 -6.81 5.55 -4.12
C VAL A 221 -7.48 6.54 -5.05
N PHE A 222 -6.76 7.61 -5.40
CA PHE A 222 -7.25 8.60 -6.36
C PHE A 222 -6.87 8.23 -7.79
N TYR A 223 -7.75 8.60 -8.72
CA TYR A 223 -7.59 8.38 -10.15
C TYR A 223 -8.00 9.62 -10.93
N GLN A 224 -7.17 10.01 -11.88
CA GLN A 224 -7.46 11.05 -12.85
C GLN A 224 -7.28 10.48 -14.26
N PRO A 225 -8.35 10.41 -15.08
CA PRO A 225 -8.24 9.86 -16.43
C PRO A 225 -7.21 10.60 -17.29
N TYR A 226 -6.42 9.85 -18.08
CA TYR A 226 -5.42 10.41 -18.97
C TYR A 226 -6.00 11.43 -19.96
N GLY A 227 -5.23 12.49 -20.22
CA GLY A 227 -5.52 13.50 -21.25
C GLY A 227 -6.36 14.69 -20.78
N VAL A 228 -6.72 14.76 -19.50
CA VAL A 228 -7.35 15.94 -18.90
C VAL A 228 -6.40 16.53 -17.88
N VAL A 229 -5.70 17.60 -18.25
CA VAL A 229 -4.72 18.28 -17.38
C VAL A 229 -5.32 19.60 -16.88
N GLY A 230 -5.11 19.93 -15.59
CA GLY A 230 -5.49 21.22 -15.00
C GLY A 230 -6.85 21.19 -14.28
N ALA A 231 -7.38 22.39 -13.99
CA ALA A 231 -8.58 22.60 -13.14
C ALA A 231 -9.87 21.95 -13.65
N GLN A 232 -9.86 21.31 -14.83
CA GLN A 232 -10.98 20.58 -15.40
C GLN A 232 -10.81 19.05 -15.36
N ALA A 233 -9.70 18.54 -14.79
CA ALA A 233 -9.50 17.12 -14.65
C ALA A 233 -10.56 16.54 -13.71
N THR A 234 -11.34 15.56 -14.20
CA THR A 234 -12.25 14.82 -13.33
C THR A 234 -11.43 13.92 -12.44
N THR A 235 -11.55 14.11 -11.12
CA THR A 235 -10.92 13.23 -10.14
C THR A 235 -11.93 12.22 -9.65
N PHE A 236 -11.52 10.96 -9.61
CA PHE A 236 -12.24 9.88 -8.94
C PHE A 236 -11.44 9.39 -7.74
N MET A 237 -12.15 8.85 -6.76
CA MET A 237 -11.58 8.12 -5.64
C MET A 237 -12.21 6.72 -5.63
N PHE A 238 -11.39 5.68 -5.56
CA PHE A 238 -11.84 4.32 -5.36
C PHE A 238 -11.63 3.96 -3.90
N LEU A 239 -12.68 3.49 -3.25
CA LEU A 239 -12.70 3.00 -1.88
C LEU A 239 -12.83 1.48 -1.90
N VAL A 240 -11.90 0.77 -1.28
CA VAL A 240 -12.10 -0.63 -0.91
C VAL A 240 -12.68 -0.73 0.49
N SER A 241 -13.80 -1.48 0.62
CA SER A 241 -14.48 -1.74 1.88
C SER A 241 -14.22 -3.17 2.32
N GLU A 242 -13.55 -3.33 3.48
CA GLU A 242 -13.09 -4.64 3.99
C GLU A 242 -14.25 -5.56 4.33
N LEU A 243 -15.26 -5.04 5.05
CA LEU A 243 -16.34 -5.86 5.60
C LEU A 243 -17.39 -6.20 4.52
N ALA A 244 -17.67 -5.27 3.63
CA ALA A 244 -18.61 -5.50 2.52
C ALA A 244 -17.96 -6.18 1.31
N ASN A 245 -16.63 -6.23 1.22
CA ASN A 245 -15.91 -6.75 0.06
C ASN A 245 -16.29 -6.07 -1.26
N THR A 246 -16.43 -4.73 -1.21
CA THR A 246 -16.77 -3.91 -2.36
C THR A 246 -15.65 -2.94 -2.71
N VAL A 247 -15.65 -2.53 -3.97
CA VAL A 247 -14.94 -1.34 -4.44
C VAL A 247 -15.96 -0.33 -4.95
N THR A 248 -15.96 0.84 -4.32
CA THR A 248 -16.88 1.94 -4.65
C THR A 248 -16.13 3.09 -5.29
N SER A 249 -16.62 3.58 -6.41
CA SER A 249 -16.07 4.74 -7.13
C SER A 249 -16.87 5.99 -6.79
N PHE A 250 -16.16 7.05 -6.41
CA PHE A 250 -16.71 8.37 -6.16
C PHE A 250 -16.11 9.39 -7.12
N ARG A 251 -16.94 10.21 -7.74
CA ARG A 251 -16.47 11.45 -8.35
C ARG A 251 -16.18 12.45 -7.26
N VAL A 252 -14.97 12.99 -7.26
CA VAL A 252 -14.52 14.01 -6.30
C VAL A 252 -14.82 15.39 -6.87
N SER A 253 -15.23 16.31 -6.00
CA SER A 253 -15.43 17.73 -6.32
C SER A 253 -14.77 18.60 -5.25
N TYR A 254 -14.28 19.76 -5.69
CA TYR A 254 -13.66 20.78 -4.84
C TYR A 254 -14.49 22.07 -4.95
N PRO A 255 -15.51 22.26 -4.08
CA PRO A 255 -16.38 23.43 -4.13
C PRO A 255 -15.61 24.71 -3.89
N LYS A 256 -15.98 25.81 -4.57
CA LYS A 256 -15.36 27.13 -4.37
C LYS A 256 -15.49 27.68 -2.94
N ALA A 257 -16.49 27.20 -2.20
CA ALA A 257 -16.71 27.55 -0.79
C ALA A 257 -15.76 26.80 0.17
N GLY A 258 -14.88 25.93 -0.36
CA GLY A 258 -13.98 25.08 0.40
C GLY A 258 -14.53 23.66 0.61
N GLY A 259 -13.64 22.78 1.12
CA GLY A 259 -13.96 21.40 1.41
C GLY A 259 -13.88 20.47 0.18
N MET A 260 -14.15 19.19 0.42
CA MET A 260 -14.18 18.14 -0.59
C MET A 260 -15.54 17.45 -0.58
N GLY A 261 -16.09 17.15 -1.77
CA GLY A 261 -17.36 16.45 -1.91
C GLY A 261 -17.22 15.19 -2.73
N PHE A 262 -18.02 14.16 -2.39
CA PHE A 262 -18.04 12.86 -3.05
C PHE A 262 -19.43 12.56 -3.61
N LYS A 263 -19.47 12.04 -4.83
CA LYS A 263 -20.67 11.53 -5.46
C LYS A 263 -20.39 10.12 -5.96
N GLN A 264 -21.04 9.10 -5.38
CA GLN A 264 -20.93 7.72 -5.86
C GLN A 264 -21.36 7.63 -7.32
N VAL A 265 -20.53 7.00 -8.14
CA VAL A 265 -20.78 6.79 -9.58
C VAL A 265 -20.86 5.33 -9.96
N PHE A 266 -20.17 4.45 -9.21
CA PHE A 266 -20.14 3.01 -9.46
C PHE A 266 -19.83 2.25 -8.17
N GLU A 267 -20.28 1.00 -8.09
CA GLU A 267 -19.89 0.04 -7.05
C GLU A 267 -19.96 -1.37 -7.62
N THR A 268 -19.02 -2.21 -7.22
CA THR A 268 -19.02 -3.63 -7.53
C THR A 268 -18.33 -4.40 -6.41
N SER A 269 -18.51 -5.74 -6.41
CA SER A 269 -17.72 -6.63 -5.56
C SER A 269 -16.24 -6.59 -5.93
N THR A 270 -15.34 -6.80 -4.97
CA THR A 270 -13.91 -7.02 -5.23
C THR A 270 -13.62 -8.28 -6.04
N TYR A 271 -14.63 -9.11 -6.27
CA TYR A 271 -14.63 -10.29 -7.15
C TYR A 271 -15.27 -10.03 -8.53
N GLY A 272 -15.68 -8.78 -8.82
CA GLY A 272 -16.49 -8.47 -10.01
C GLY A 272 -17.84 -9.19 -9.95
N ASP A 273 -18.17 -9.93 -11.02
CA ASP A 273 -19.43 -10.70 -11.11
C ASP A 273 -19.32 -12.12 -10.46
N LEU A 274 -18.16 -12.46 -9.89
CA LEU A 274 -17.97 -13.75 -9.24
C LEU A 274 -18.51 -13.72 -7.80
N VAL A 275 -18.84 -14.92 -7.28
CA VAL A 275 -19.30 -15.05 -5.88
C VAL A 275 -18.15 -14.80 -4.93
N VAL A 276 -18.37 -13.91 -3.97
CA VAL A 276 -17.41 -13.67 -2.87
C VAL A 276 -17.45 -14.84 -1.90
N PRO A 277 -16.32 -15.51 -1.63
CA PRO A 277 -16.27 -16.56 -0.63
C PRO A 277 -16.60 -16.03 0.78
N GLU A 278 -17.20 -16.87 1.59
CA GLU A 278 -17.42 -16.57 3.00
C GLU A 278 -16.08 -16.32 3.73
N GLY A 279 -16.07 -15.35 4.63
CA GLY A 279 -14.86 -14.97 5.37
C GLY A 279 -13.88 -14.09 4.60
N ASN A 280 -14.15 -13.78 3.31
CA ASN A 280 -13.29 -12.87 2.56
C ASN A 280 -13.21 -11.50 3.24
N ALA A 281 -12.03 -10.91 3.21
CA ALA A 281 -11.76 -9.55 3.69
C ALA A 281 -10.86 -8.83 2.69
N ALA A 282 -11.42 -7.91 1.93
CA ALA A 282 -10.67 -7.08 1.01
C ALA A 282 -9.61 -6.25 1.76
N ALA A 283 -8.45 -6.00 1.14
CA ALA A 283 -7.35 -5.36 1.85
C ALA A 283 -6.75 -4.16 1.11
N GLU A 284 -5.71 -4.40 0.33
CA GLU A 284 -4.97 -3.36 -0.37
C GLU A 284 -5.62 -3.00 -1.70
N ILE A 285 -5.45 -1.75 -2.11
CA ILE A 285 -5.93 -1.23 -3.39
C ILE A 285 -4.88 -0.28 -3.99
N ALA A 286 -4.56 -0.46 -5.26
CA ALA A 286 -3.65 0.43 -5.97
C ALA A 286 -4.07 0.65 -7.42
N VAL A 287 -3.92 1.87 -7.90
CA VAL A 287 -3.93 2.21 -9.33
C VAL A 287 -2.55 1.93 -9.90
N THR A 288 -2.49 1.29 -11.06
CA THR A 288 -1.20 1.00 -11.72
C THR A 288 -0.50 2.26 -12.21
N PRO A 289 0.86 2.30 -12.28
CA PRO A 289 1.60 3.50 -12.69
C PRO A 289 1.22 4.06 -14.06
N ASP A 290 0.76 3.20 -14.97
CA ASP A 290 0.22 3.59 -16.27
C ASP A 290 -1.20 4.18 -16.21
N ASN A 291 -1.78 4.28 -15.00
CA ASN A 291 -3.09 4.87 -14.72
C ASN A 291 -4.26 4.23 -15.51
N ARG A 292 -4.17 2.92 -15.79
CA ARG A 292 -5.14 2.18 -16.63
C ARG A 292 -5.89 1.09 -15.88
N PHE A 293 -5.32 0.59 -14.80
CA PHE A 293 -5.87 -0.55 -14.06
C PHE A 293 -5.86 -0.31 -12.56
N LEU A 294 -6.74 -1.01 -11.89
CA LEU A 294 -6.86 -1.06 -10.44
C LEU A 294 -6.64 -2.50 -9.99
N ILE A 295 -5.79 -2.70 -8.99
CA ILE A 295 -5.55 -4.01 -8.38
C ILE A 295 -6.05 -3.97 -6.94
N ILE A 296 -6.68 -5.06 -6.49
CA ILE A 296 -7.19 -5.23 -5.11
C ILE A 296 -6.74 -6.59 -4.61
N SER A 297 -6.26 -6.68 -3.37
CA SER A 297 -6.01 -7.94 -2.70
C SER A 297 -7.20 -8.37 -1.83
N ASN A 298 -7.49 -9.67 -1.84
CA ASN A 298 -8.54 -10.30 -1.05
C ASN A 298 -7.91 -11.34 -0.14
N ARG A 299 -8.27 -11.32 1.14
CA ARG A 299 -7.71 -12.17 2.19
C ARG A 299 -8.72 -13.19 2.69
N ASN A 300 -8.21 -14.30 3.24
CA ASN A 300 -9.00 -15.32 3.95
C ASN A 300 -10.11 -15.96 3.08
N ASN A 301 -9.84 -16.18 1.80
CA ASN A 301 -10.83 -16.68 0.86
C ASN A 301 -10.47 -18.05 0.26
N THR A 302 -9.19 -18.43 0.27
CA THR A 302 -8.70 -19.72 -0.29
C THR A 302 -9.28 -20.03 -1.67
N SER A 303 -9.40 -19.01 -2.54
CA SER A 303 -10.04 -19.15 -3.86
C SER A 303 -9.26 -20.06 -4.80
N PHE A 304 -7.98 -20.31 -4.51
CA PHE A 304 -7.10 -21.07 -5.37
C PHE A 304 -6.28 -22.10 -4.60
N HIS A 305 -5.83 -23.12 -5.36
CA HIS A 305 -4.77 -24.02 -4.95
C HIS A 305 -3.65 -23.94 -5.99
N ILE A 306 -2.44 -23.61 -5.56
CA ILE A 306 -1.27 -23.41 -6.42
C ILE A 306 -0.20 -24.48 -6.12
N PRO A 307 0.70 -24.80 -7.08
CA PRO A 307 1.82 -25.70 -6.82
C PRO A 307 2.67 -25.21 -5.64
N SER A 308 3.03 -26.09 -4.72
CA SER A 308 3.92 -25.75 -3.62
C SER A 308 5.30 -25.34 -4.15
N PRO A 309 5.89 -24.21 -3.70
CA PRO A 309 7.24 -23.81 -4.08
C PRO A 309 8.33 -24.83 -3.73
N SER A 310 8.07 -25.72 -2.78
CA SER A 310 9.00 -26.76 -2.32
C SER A 310 8.83 -28.10 -3.04
N SER A 311 7.91 -28.21 -4.02
CA SER A 311 7.75 -29.47 -4.78
C SER A 311 8.98 -29.71 -5.65
N ILE A 312 9.82 -30.65 -5.21
CA ILE A 312 10.89 -31.24 -6.03
C ILE A 312 10.23 -31.91 -7.24
N PRO A 313 10.81 -31.85 -8.47
CA PRO A 313 10.16 -32.31 -9.70
C PRO A 313 9.98 -33.83 -9.82
N HIS A 314 9.66 -34.56 -8.76
CA HIS A 314 9.41 -36.01 -8.79
C HIS A 314 8.10 -36.38 -8.11
N ASN A 315 7.08 -36.61 -8.94
CA ASN A 315 5.88 -37.44 -8.78
C ASN A 315 4.74 -37.05 -7.83
N HIS A 316 4.81 -36.00 -6.99
CA HIS A 316 3.62 -35.49 -6.30
C HIS A 316 3.72 -33.97 -6.21
N THR A 317 2.95 -33.25 -7.04
CA THR A 317 2.72 -31.81 -6.88
C THR A 317 1.83 -31.60 -5.66
N THR A 318 2.44 -31.37 -4.49
CA THR A 318 1.68 -30.86 -3.35
C THR A 318 1.17 -29.46 -3.71
N SER A 319 -0.12 -29.21 -3.53
CA SER A 319 -0.71 -27.89 -3.69
C SER A 319 -0.82 -27.20 -2.34
N ILE A 320 -0.70 -25.89 -2.34
CA ILE A 320 -0.94 -25.03 -1.18
C ILE A 320 -2.13 -24.12 -1.46
N PRO A 321 -2.90 -23.73 -0.43
CA PRO A 321 -3.97 -22.76 -0.59
C PRO A 321 -3.42 -21.38 -0.98
N SER A 322 -4.20 -20.61 -1.72
CA SER A 322 -3.89 -19.22 -2.07
C SER A 322 -5.16 -18.40 -2.08
N ASP A 323 -5.07 -17.24 -1.47
CA ASP A 323 -6.03 -16.16 -1.60
C ASP A 323 -5.90 -15.49 -2.98
N SER A 324 -6.57 -14.37 -3.21
CA SER A 324 -6.70 -13.81 -4.55
C SER A 324 -6.30 -12.35 -4.68
N LEU A 325 -5.96 -11.98 -5.92
CA LEU A 325 -5.84 -10.62 -6.42
C LEU A 325 -6.90 -10.41 -7.50
N SER A 326 -7.57 -9.27 -7.48
CA SER A 326 -8.51 -8.86 -8.53
C SER A 326 -7.93 -7.69 -9.31
N THR A 327 -8.08 -7.72 -10.64
CA THR A 327 -7.70 -6.59 -11.49
C THR A 327 -8.91 -6.08 -12.25
N PHE A 328 -9.06 -4.77 -12.27
CA PHE A 328 -10.09 -4.04 -13.00
C PHE A 328 -9.46 -3.07 -13.99
N SER A 329 -10.06 -2.89 -15.17
CA SER A 329 -9.71 -1.78 -16.04
C SER A 329 -10.51 -0.53 -15.64
N LEU A 330 -9.80 0.62 -15.56
CA LEU A 330 -10.35 1.91 -15.21
C LEU A 330 -11.03 2.54 -16.44
N GLN A 331 -12.27 3.01 -16.27
CA GLN A 331 -12.99 3.71 -17.32
C GLN A 331 -12.94 5.23 -17.07
N LYS A 332 -13.01 6.01 -18.13
CA LYS A 332 -12.95 7.50 -18.07
C LYS A 332 -14.09 8.13 -17.29
N ASP A 333 -15.21 7.44 -17.13
CA ASP A 333 -16.39 7.87 -16.37
C ASP A 333 -16.34 7.45 -14.90
N GLY A 334 -15.25 6.76 -14.48
CA GLY A 334 -15.05 6.26 -13.13
C GLY A 334 -15.65 4.86 -12.89
N THR A 335 -16.26 4.23 -13.90
CA THR A 335 -16.71 2.83 -13.77
C THR A 335 -15.51 1.86 -13.88
N LEU A 336 -15.70 0.64 -13.39
CA LEU A 336 -14.71 -0.43 -13.38
C LEU A 336 -15.22 -1.61 -14.20
N LYS A 337 -14.31 -2.24 -14.96
CA LYS A 337 -14.58 -3.50 -15.62
C LYS A 337 -13.62 -4.57 -15.08
N HIS A 338 -14.14 -5.57 -14.42
CA HIS A 338 -13.35 -6.73 -13.93
C HIS A 338 -12.71 -7.47 -15.11
N ILE A 339 -11.41 -7.75 -15.01
CA ILE A 339 -10.65 -8.43 -16.07
C ILE A 339 -9.99 -9.71 -15.57
N GLN A 340 -9.67 -9.81 -14.28
CA GLN A 340 -8.98 -10.99 -13.76
C GLN A 340 -9.23 -11.18 -12.27
N LEU A 341 -9.45 -12.42 -11.85
CA LEU A 341 -9.21 -12.93 -10.50
C LEU A 341 -8.04 -13.91 -10.59
N TRP A 342 -6.97 -13.71 -9.80
CA TRP A 342 -5.70 -14.42 -9.90
C TRP A 342 -5.19 -14.85 -8.52
N PRO A 343 -4.48 -16.01 -8.40
CA PRO A 343 -3.88 -16.41 -7.14
C PRO A 343 -2.87 -15.36 -6.64
N SER A 344 -2.95 -14.98 -5.37
CA SER A 344 -2.02 -14.05 -4.74
C SER A 344 -0.63 -14.65 -4.48
N GLY A 345 -0.48 -15.98 -4.62
CA GLY A 345 0.77 -16.71 -4.36
C GLY A 345 0.86 -17.30 -2.96
N GLY A 346 -0.18 -17.19 -2.13
CA GLY A 346 -0.24 -17.71 -0.77
C GLY A 346 -1.41 -17.13 0.01
N MET A 347 -1.33 -17.19 1.34
CA MET A 347 -2.40 -16.84 2.24
C MET A 347 -2.21 -15.44 2.85
N PHE A 348 -3.31 -14.69 2.89
CA PHE A 348 -3.45 -13.40 3.54
C PHE A 348 -2.57 -12.31 2.94
N PRO A 349 -2.80 -11.92 1.65
CA PRO A 349 -2.11 -10.82 0.96
C PRO A 349 -2.53 -9.47 1.58
N ARG A 350 -1.89 -9.08 2.70
CA ARG A 350 -2.26 -7.88 3.46
C ARG A 350 -1.91 -6.61 2.72
N HIS A 351 -0.75 -6.58 2.07
CA HIS A 351 -0.24 -5.44 1.33
C HIS A 351 0.48 -5.90 0.06
N PHE A 352 0.41 -5.08 -0.96
CA PHE A 352 1.21 -5.23 -2.17
C PHE A 352 1.65 -3.87 -2.71
N SER A 353 2.69 -3.86 -3.51
CA SER A 353 3.11 -2.66 -4.24
C SER A 353 3.61 -3.00 -5.64
N LEU A 354 3.42 -2.06 -6.56
CA LEU A 354 3.94 -2.12 -7.92
C LEU A 354 5.28 -1.39 -7.98
N ASN A 355 6.22 -1.89 -8.82
CA ASN A 355 7.39 -1.12 -9.17
C ASN A 355 6.99 0.09 -10.05
N LYS A 356 7.90 1.05 -10.25
CA LYS A 356 7.59 2.31 -10.97
C LYS A 356 7.16 2.11 -12.43
N PHE A 357 7.56 1.01 -13.06
CA PHE A 357 7.15 0.66 -14.43
C PHE A 357 5.80 -0.08 -14.47
N GLY A 358 5.35 -0.60 -13.34
CA GLY A 358 4.11 -1.35 -13.21
C GLY A 358 4.14 -2.74 -13.87
N ASP A 359 5.30 -3.24 -14.22
CA ASP A 359 5.51 -4.57 -14.82
C ASP A 359 5.85 -5.65 -13.80
N LEU A 360 6.17 -5.25 -12.56
CA LEU A 360 6.35 -6.14 -11.42
C LEU A 360 5.41 -5.75 -10.26
N LEU A 361 4.87 -6.79 -9.61
CA LEU A 361 3.99 -6.68 -8.45
C LEU A 361 4.57 -7.51 -7.30
N ALA A 362 4.96 -6.86 -6.20
CA ALA A 362 5.39 -7.53 -4.98
C ALA A 362 4.23 -7.64 -4.00
N VAL A 363 3.94 -8.85 -3.54
CA VAL A 363 2.80 -9.15 -2.65
C VAL A 363 3.31 -9.77 -1.34
N GLY A 364 2.96 -9.14 -0.21
CA GLY A 364 3.28 -9.61 1.13
C GLY A 364 2.21 -10.57 1.66
N MET A 365 2.58 -11.85 1.82
CA MET A 365 1.74 -12.91 2.38
C MET A 365 1.93 -12.96 3.89
N GLN A 366 0.96 -12.44 4.64
CA GLN A 366 1.09 -12.31 6.09
C GLN A 366 1.20 -13.68 6.76
N TYR A 367 0.30 -14.62 6.45
CA TYR A 367 0.30 -15.93 7.11
C TYR A 367 1.38 -16.88 6.60
N ASP A 368 1.76 -16.78 5.32
CA ASP A 368 2.85 -17.59 4.77
C ASP A 368 4.22 -16.98 5.02
N ARG A 369 4.30 -15.82 5.68
CA ARG A 369 5.55 -15.14 6.04
C ARG A 369 6.47 -15.00 4.83
N SER A 370 5.92 -14.59 3.69
CA SER A 370 6.64 -14.56 2.42
C SER A 370 6.31 -13.33 1.60
N VAL A 371 7.22 -12.97 0.70
CA VAL A 371 6.99 -12.02 -0.37
C VAL A 371 7.04 -12.76 -1.70
N VAL A 372 6.07 -12.53 -2.55
CA VAL A 372 5.99 -13.11 -3.90
C VAL A 372 6.01 -11.97 -4.91
N VAL A 373 6.93 -12.02 -5.86
CA VAL A 373 6.99 -11.08 -6.97
C VAL A 373 6.38 -11.73 -8.21
N PHE A 374 5.46 -11.01 -8.84
CA PHE A 374 4.80 -11.43 -10.08
C PHE A 374 5.20 -10.54 -11.24
N GLU A 375 5.34 -11.11 -12.44
CA GLU A 375 5.27 -10.34 -13.67
C GLU A 375 3.86 -9.82 -13.89
N ARG A 376 3.74 -8.66 -14.52
CA ARG A 376 2.47 -8.08 -14.95
C ARG A 376 2.53 -7.69 -16.43
N ASP A 377 1.52 -8.06 -17.18
CA ASP A 377 1.33 -7.53 -18.53
C ASP A 377 0.77 -6.11 -18.44
N VAL A 378 1.62 -5.12 -18.69
CA VAL A 378 1.23 -3.70 -18.62
C VAL A 378 0.15 -3.36 -19.66
N ALA A 379 0.15 -4.00 -20.84
CA ALA A 379 -0.80 -3.70 -21.90
C ALA A 379 -2.22 -4.25 -21.60
N LEU A 380 -2.29 -5.48 -21.09
CA LEU A 380 -3.53 -6.17 -20.75
C LEU A 380 -3.99 -5.90 -19.30
N GLY A 381 -3.08 -5.46 -18.44
CA GLY A 381 -3.33 -5.23 -17.02
C GLY A 381 -3.30 -6.49 -16.15
N THR A 382 -3.08 -7.66 -16.74
CA THR A 382 -3.16 -8.93 -16.03
C THR A 382 -1.91 -9.23 -15.21
N VAL A 383 -2.10 -9.78 -14.01
CA VAL A 383 -1.05 -10.40 -13.21
C VAL A 383 -0.70 -11.75 -13.83
N GLY A 384 0.59 -11.99 -14.02
CA GLY A 384 1.12 -13.22 -14.63
C GLY A 384 1.60 -14.22 -13.59
N LYS A 385 2.60 -15.02 -13.97
CA LYS A 385 3.19 -16.02 -13.07
C LYS A 385 4.08 -15.36 -12.00
N PRO A 386 4.25 -16.01 -10.83
CA PRO A 386 5.27 -15.61 -9.88
C PRO A 386 6.67 -15.83 -10.50
N VAL A 387 7.55 -14.83 -10.35
CA VAL A 387 8.93 -14.88 -10.88
C VAL A 387 9.97 -15.00 -9.77
N ALA A 388 9.66 -14.53 -8.56
CA ALA A 388 10.54 -14.68 -7.41
C ALA A 388 9.72 -14.82 -6.12
N ARG A 389 10.31 -15.49 -5.12
CA ARG A 389 9.73 -15.63 -3.79
C ARG A 389 10.84 -15.58 -2.75
N TRP A 390 10.57 -14.84 -1.67
CA TRP A 390 11.33 -14.92 -0.44
C TRP A 390 10.44 -15.43 0.69
N VAL A 391 10.97 -16.29 1.55
CA VAL A 391 10.31 -16.82 2.75
C VAL A 391 11.17 -16.54 3.95
N GLY A 392 10.61 -16.00 5.01
CA GLY A 392 11.33 -15.71 6.25
C GLY A 392 10.64 -14.70 7.13
N GLY A 393 11.24 -14.46 8.30
CA GLY A 393 10.74 -13.47 9.24
C GLY A 393 9.45 -13.85 9.94
N GLY A 394 8.65 -12.83 10.18
CA GLY A 394 7.33 -12.91 10.81
C GLY A 394 6.20 -12.73 9.80
N ASN A 395 5.04 -12.45 10.32
CA ASN A 395 3.85 -12.16 9.52
C ASN A 395 4.06 -10.84 8.75
N VAL A 396 4.22 -10.91 7.43
CA VAL A 396 4.50 -9.74 6.57
C VAL A 396 3.33 -8.74 6.64
N THR A 397 3.65 -7.47 6.85
CA THR A 397 2.67 -6.39 7.01
C THR A 397 2.69 -5.40 5.86
N CYS A 398 3.87 -5.03 5.37
CA CYS A 398 4.03 -4.07 4.29
C CYS A 398 5.22 -4.45 3.40
N VAL A 399 5.16 -4.13 2.11
CA VAL A 399 6.23 -4.28 1.13
C VAL A 399 6.27 -3.05 0.23
N VAL A 400 7.43 -2.40 0.12
CA VAL A 400 7.63 -1.21 -0.71
C VAL A 400 8.90 -1.33 -1.55
N TRP A 401 8.87 -0.85 -2.80
CA TRP A 401 10.03 -0.79 -3.68
C TRP A 401 10.88 0.42 -3.35
N GLU A 402 12.19 0.29 -3.42
CA GLU A 402 13.15 1.40 -3.33
C GLU A 402 13.31 2.05 -4.71
N GLU A 403 12.33 2.86 -5.14
CA GLU A 403 12.32 3.50 -6.46
C GLU A 403 11.78 4.94 -6.42
#